data_935ca80123b2b2130890d868895f4d35
#
_entry.id   935ca80123b2b2130890d868895f4d35
#
_cell.length_a   1.000
_cell.length_b   1.000
_cell.length_c   1.000
_cell.angle_alpha   90.00
_cell.angle_beta   90.00
_cell.angle_gamma   90.00
#
_symmetry.space_group_name_H-M   'P 1'
#
loop_
_entity.id
_entity.type
_entity.pdbx_description
1 polymer ?
#
loop_
_entity_poly.entity_id
_entity_poly.type
_entity_poly.pdbx_seq_one_letter_code
_entity_poly.pdbx_strand_id
1 'polypeptide(L)'
;MKYLTNEKLTIVGAGGMIGSNMAQTALMLGLTPNICLYDIFEPGVHGVAEEMYHCGFEGANITWTVDPEVAFKDAKYIISSGGAPRKEGMTREDLLKGNCQIAAQFGDYIKKYCPDVKHVVVIFNPADVTALTALIHSGLKPEQLTSLAALDSTRLQSNLAKEFGVPQSAVTGAHTYGGHGEQMAVFASQVKIDGKPLSEMGLSAEKMAEIKQNTIQGGSANIKLRGRSSFQSPAYNAVKMIEAAMGGAPFTLPAGTYVNNEKYQNVMMAMPTTIDATGCHYVMPQGTAEELAALDASYAHLCKMRDEIVALGIVPAVADWKKDNANL
;
A
#
# COMPACT_ATOMS: atom_id res chain seq x y z
N MET A 1 -2.38 0.73 28.37
CA MET A 1 -1.92 1.51 27.19
C MET A 1 -3.03 2.47 26.76
N LYS A 2 -2.71 3.68 26.30
CA LYS A 2 -3.74 4.58 25.74
C LYS A 2 -3.83 4.32 24.24
N TYR A 3 -4.98 3.87 23.77
CA TYR A 3 -5.25 3.65 22.34
C TYR A 3 -5.74 4.93 21.67
N LEU A 4 -5.44 5.06 20.36
CA LEU A 4 -5.82 6.20 19.52
C LEU A 4 -7.34 6.22 19.29
N THR A 5 -7.94 5.05 19.04
CA THR A 5 -9.39 4.87 18.89
C THR A 5 -9.84 3.54 19.50
N ASN A 6 -11.15 3.34 19.65
CA ASN A 6 -11.74 2.06 20.03
C ASN A 6 -12.43 1.35 18.83
N GLU A 7 -12.28 1.88 17.62
CA GLU A 7 -12.90 1.31 16.43
C GLU A 7 -12.17 0.05 15.95
N LYS A 8 -12.92 -0.88 15.36
CA LYS A 8 -12.38 -2.17 14.90
C LYS A 8 -11.45 -1.99 13.70
N LEU A 9 -10.26 -2.56 13.79
CA LEU A 9 -9.30 -2.76 12.71
C LEU A 9 -9.30 -4.23 12.30
N THR A 10 -9.61 -4.51 11.04
CA THR A 10 -9.50 -5.85 10.47
C THR A 10 -8.22 -5.97 9.64
N ILE A 11 -7.44 -7.01 9.93
CA ILE A 11 -6.22 -7.37 9.20
C ILE A 11 -6.51 -8.60 8.34
N VAL A 12 -6.51 -8.42 7.03
CA VAL A 12 -6.76 -9.47 6.04
C VAL A 12 -5.44 -10.08 5.57
N GLY A 13 -5.38 -11.41 5.51
CA GLY A 13 -4.13 -12.15 5.29
C GLY A 13 -3.28 -12.23 6.56
N ALA A 14 -3.94 -12.28 7.72
CA ALA A 14 -3.31 -12.16 9.03
C ALA A 14 -2.45 -13.37 9.40
N GLY A 15 -2.72 -14.55 8.85
CA GLY A 15 -1.89 -15.75 9.04
C GLY A 15 -0.52 -15.67 8.35
N GLY A 16 -0.32 -14.71 7.44
CA GLY A 16 0.94 -14.47 6.76
C GLY A 16 1.90 -13.57 7.54
N MET A 17 3.17 -13.53 7.10
CA MET A 17 4.20 -12.73 7.78
C MET A 17 3.93 -11.23 7.75
N ILE A 18 3.36 -10.70 6.67
CA ILE A 18 3.01 -9.28 6.59
C ILE A 18 1.85 -9.00 7.54
N GLY A 19 0.78 -9.82 7.48
CA GLY A 19 -0.42 -9.66 8.30
C GLY A 19 -0.13 -9.72 9.80
N SER A 20 0.62 -10.72 10.25
CA SER A 20 1.03 -10.85 11.66
C SER A 20 1.87 -9.65 12.13
N ASN A 21 2.81 -9.16 11.30
CA ASN A 21 3.56 -7.95 11.60
C ASN A 21 2.68 -6.69 11.66
N MET A 22 1.67 -6.58 10.82
CA MET A 22 0.71 -5.46 10.88
C MET A 22 -0.06 -5.46 12.19
N ALA A 23 -0.55 -6.62 12.62
CA ALA A 23 -1.26 -6.78 13.88
C ALA A 23 -0.38 -6.37 15.08
N GLN A 24 0.83 -6.91 15.16
CA GLN A 24 1.78 -6.57 16.22
C GLN A 24 2.13 -5.08 16.20
N THR A 25 2.42 -4.51 15.03
CA THR A 25 2.78 -3.09 14.90
C THR A 25 1.62 -2.19 15.33
N ALA A 26 0.38 -2.49 14.94
CA ALA A 26 -0.80 -1.72 15.32
C ALA A 26 -1.02 -1.71 16.84
N LEU A 27 -0.83 -2.86 17.51
CA LEU A 27 -0.92 -2.97 18.96
C LEU A 27 0.24 -2.24 19.67
N MET A 28 1.48 -2.40 19.17
CA MET A 28 2.64 -1.71 19.73
C MET A 28 2.54 -0.19 19.65
N LEU A 29 1.98 0.34 18.56
CA LEU A 29 1.73 1.77 18.38
C LEU A 29 0.45 2.26 19.10
N GLY A 30 -0.35 1.36 19.65
CA GLY A 30 -1.57 1.72 20.38
C GLY A 30 -2.67 2.28 19.47
N LEU A 31 -2.85 1.74 18.27
CA LEU A 31 -3.86 2.26 17.35
C LEU A 31 -5.28 2.01 17.87
N THR A 32 -5.61 0.76 18.14
CA THR A 32 -6.90 0.33 18.69
C THR A 32 -6.73 -0.95 19.51
N PRO A 33 -7.51 -1.15 20.57
CA PRO A 33 -7.53 -2.44 21.23
C PRO A 33 -8.26 -3.52 20.42
N ASN A 34 -9.17 -3.15 19.51
CA ASN A 34 -10.07 -4.06 18.82
C ASN A 34 -9.49 -4.48 17.47
N ILE A 35 -8.74 -5.57 17.45
CA ILE A 35 -8.13 -6.13 16.24
C ILE A 35 -8.80 -7.45 15.88
N CYS A 36 -9.24 -7.58 14.63
CA CYS A 36 -9.74 -8.82 14.06
C CYS A 36 -8.73 -9.35 13.03
N LEU A 37 -8.22 -10.54 13.27
CA LEU A 37 -7.32 -11.26 12.35
C LEU A 37 -8.17 -12.13 11.44
N TYR A 38 -8.08 -11.93 10.15
CA TYR A 38 -8.80 -12.69 9.14
C TYR A 38 -7.85 -13.35 8.14
N ASP A 39 -8.03 -14.63 7.92
CA ASP A 39 -7.35 -15.38 6.87
C ASP A 39 -8.23 -16.55 6.44
N ILE A 40 -8.02 -17.08 5.23
CA ILE A 40 -8.70 -18.29 4.74
C ILE A 40 -8.04 -19.57 5.26
N PHE A 41 -6.81 -19.50 5.78
CA PHE A 41 -6.06 -20.61 6.34
C PHE A 41 -6.15 -20.59 7.87
N GLU A 42 -7.15 -21.33 8.40
CA GLU A 42 -7.48 -21.36 9.81
C GLU A 42 -6.29 -21.65 10.74
N PRO A 43 -5.46 -22.70 10.50
CA PRO A 43 -4.34 -22.98 11.40
C PRO A 43 -3.34 -21.82 11.48
N GLY A 44 -3.12 -21.09 10.37
CA GLY A 44 -2.22 -19.96 10.32
C GLY A 44 -2.72 -18.77 11.12
N VAL A 45 -3.98 -18.36 10.93
CA VAL A 45 -4.54 -17.20 11.64
C VAL A 45 -4.75 -17.50 13.12
N HIS A 46 -5.16 -18.72 13.48
CA HIS A 46 -5.27 -19.16 14.87
C HIS A 46 -3.91 -19.11 15.56
N GLY A 47 -2.87 -19.68 14.94
CA GLY A 47 -1.51 -19.64 15.48
C GLY A 47 -0.97 -18.23 15.70
N VAL A 48 -1.24 -17.31 14.77
CA VAL A 48 -0.88 -15.89 14.96
C VAL A 48 -1.65 -15.25 16.11
N ALA A 49 -2.95 -15.57 16.27
CA ALA A 49 -3.74 -15.05 17.38
C ALA A 49 -3.21 -15.53 18.73
N GLU A 50 -2.88 -16.83 18.86
CA GLU A 50 -2.27 -17.37 20.08
C GLU A 50 -0.95 -16.68 20.41
N GLU A 51 -0.08 -16.48 19.41
CA GLU A 51 1.18 -15.77 19.62
C GLU A 51 0.96 -14.32 20.04
N MET A 52 -0.04 -13.63 19.48
CA MET A 52 -0.41 -12.26 19.91
C MET A 52 -0.95 -12.23 21.35
N TYR A 53 -1.73 -13.24 21.78
CA TYR A 53 -2.16 -13.35 23.19
C TYR A 53 -0.98 -13.52 24.13
N HIS A 54 0.04 -14.28 23.74
CA HIS A 54 1.26 -14.45 24.55
C HIS A 54 2.07 -13.16 24.69
N CYS A 55 1.90 -12.16 23.82
CA CYS A 55 2.52 -10.84 23.98
C CYS A 55 1.94 -10.05 25.16
N GLY A 56 0.73 -10.36 25.61
CA GLY A 56 0.10 -9.70 26.78
C GLY A 56 -0.16 -8.21 26.58
N PHE A 57 -0.57 -7.79 25.39
CA PHE A 57 -0.90 -6.37 25.12
C PHE A 57 -2.04 -5.90 26.04
N GLU A 58 -1.74 -4.89 26.89
CA GLU A 58 -2.66 -4.39 27.89
C GLU A 58 -3.94 -3.81 27.24
N GLY A 59 -5.10 -4.37 27.64
CA GLY A 59 -6.42 -3.95 27.17
C GLY A 59 -6.75 -4.33 25.74
N ALA A 60 -5.90 -5.12 25.06
CA ALA A 60 -6.18 -5.57 23.71
C ALA A 60 -7.30 -6.62 23.68
N ASN A 61 -8.20 -6.45 22.73
CA ASN A 61 -9.24 -7.40 22.35
C ASN A 61 -8.92 -7.92 20.95
N ILE A 62 -8.20 -9.05 20.90
CA ILE A 62 -7.76 -9.69 19.69
C ILE A 62 -8.75 -10.80 19.37
N THR A 63 -9.30 -10.78 18.17
CA THR A 63 -10.17 -11.85 17.67
C THR A 63 -9.60 -12.39 16.37
N TRP A 64 -9.96 -13.63 16.03
CA TRP A 64 -9.58 -14.21 14.74
C TRP A 64 -10.76 -14.99 14.13
N THR A 65 -10.79 -15.10 12.81
CA THR A 65 -11.84 -15.81 12.10
C THR A 65 -11.42 -16.17 10.67
N VAL A 66 -12.07 -17.19 10.11
CA VAL A 66 -12.04 -17.53 8.68
C VAL A 66 -13.33 -17.12 7.97
N ASP A 67 -14.29 -16.58 8.72
CA ASP A 67 -15.58 -16.12 8.21
C ASP A 67 -15.49 -14.63 7.82
N PRO A 68 -15.67 -14.27 6.53
CA PRO A 68 -15.61 -12.88 6.09
C PRO A 68 -16.71 -12.02 6.71
N GLU A 69 -17.91 -12.53 6.97
CA GLU A 69 -18.95 -11.74 7.61
C GLU A 69 -18.53 -11.29 9.01
N VAL A 70 -17.98 -12.21 9.82
CA VAL A 70 -17.46 -11.89 11.15
C VAL A 70 -16.28 -10.91 11.07
N ALA A 71 -15.39 -11.11 10.09
CA ALA A 71 -14.20 -10.28 9.91
C ALA A 71 -14.55 -8.83 9.58
N PHE A 72 -15.46 -8.63 8.62
CA PHE A 72 -15.74 -7.31 8.04
C PHE A 72 -16.84 -6.56 8.78
N LYS A 73 -17.79 -7.24 9.40
CA LYS A 73 -18.85 -6.60 10.18
C LYS A 73 -18.27 -5.63 11.21
N ASP A 74 -18.78 -4.40 11.22
CA ASP A 74 -18.38 -3.29 12.10
C ASP A 74 -16.91 -2.83 11.94
N ALA A 75 -16.17 -3.33 10.94
CA ALA A 75 -14.82 -2.84 10.64
C ALA A 75 -14.87 -1.38 10.17
N LYS A 76 -14.10 -0.51 10.83
CA LYS A 76 -13.95 0.89 10.43
C LYS A 76 -12.63 1.14 9.70
N TYR A 77 -11.67 0.27 9.89
CA TYR A 77 -10.38 0.30 9.22
C TYR A 77 -9.98 -1.11 8.78
N ILE A 78 -9.38 -1.22 7.61
CA ILE A 78 -8.95 -2.50 7.06
C ILE A 78 -7.57 -2.35 6.43
N ILE A 79 -6.68 -3.31 6.70
CA ILE A 79 -5.43 -3.47 5.95
C ILE A 79 -5.44 -4.86 5.33
N SER A 80 -5.23 -4.96 4.01
CA SER A 80 -5.24 -6.24 3.31
C SER A 80 -3.89 -6.58 2.68
N SER A 81 -3.32 -7.70 3.14
CA SER A 81 -2.21 -8.42 2.51
C SER A 81 -2.65 -9.77 1.95
N GLY A 82 -3.95 -9.97 1.78
CA GLY A 82 -4.60 -11.26 1.52
C GLY A 82 -4.45 -11.83 0.11
N GLY A 83 -3.46 -11.37 -0.67
CA GLY A 83 -3.17 -11.90 -1.99
C GLY A 83 -2.39 -13.22 -1.97
N ALA A 84 -2.51 -14.01 -3.05
CA ALA A 84 -1.70 -15.20 -3.24
C ALA A 84 -0.26 -14.83 -3.64
N PRO A 85 0.78 -15.46 -3.06
CA PRO A 85 2.16 -15.28 -3.49
C PRO A 85 2.36 -15.93 -4.86
N ARG A 86 3.33 -15.39 -5.64
CA ARG A 86 3.74 -16.02 -6.89
C ARG A 86 4.36 -17.39 -6.60
N LYS A 87 3.81 -18.43 -7.22
CA LYS A 87 4.33 -19.80 -7.15
C LYS A 87 5.24 -20.06 -8.35
N GLU A 88 6.08 -21.08 -8.21
CA GLU A 88 6.89 -21.57 -9.32
C GLU A 88 6.01 -22.01 -10.50
N GLY A 89 6.38 -21.63 -11.72
CA GLY A 89 5.61 -21.89 -12.92
C GLY A 89 4.46 -20.90 -13.21
N MET A 90 4.09 -20.03 -12.29
CA MET A 90 3.08 -18.99 -12.56
C MET A 90 3.62 -17.87 -13.42
N THR A 91 2.87 -17.50 -14.44
CA THR A 91 3.13 -16.31 -15.25
C THR A 91 2.79 -15.02 -14.47
N ARG A 92 3.17 -13.86 -15.00
CA ARG A 92 2.71 -12.57 -14.47
C ARG A 92 1.20 -12.38 -14.65
N GLU A 93 0.65 -12.86 -15.76
CA GLU A 93 -0.78 -12.81 -16.05
C GLU A 93 -1.60 -13.68 -15.10
N ASP A 94 -1.14 -14.90 -14.78
CA ASP A 94 -1.78 -15.76 -13.77
C ASP A 94 -1.85 -15.09 -12.41
N LEU A 95 -0.75 -14.44 -11.99
CA LEU A 95 -0.71 -13.71 -10.72
C LEU A 95 -1.65 -12.51 -10.73
N LEU A 96 -1.64 -11.72 -11.81
CA LEU A 96 -2.53 -10.58 -11.99
C LEU A 96 -3.99 -11.02 -11.91
N LYS A 97 -4.38 -12.00 -12.72
CA LYS A 97 -5.74 -12.54 -12.75
C LYS A 97 -6.18 -13.04 -11.37
N GLY A 98 -5.38 -13.92 -10.75
CA GLY A 98 -5.73 -14.51 -9.46
C GLY A 98 -5.87 -13.47 -8.35
N ASN A 99 -4.92 -12.54 -8.24
CA ASN A 99 -4.96 -11.52 -7.20
C ASN A 99 -6.02 -10.44 -7.44
N CYS A 100 -6.33 -10.09 -8.69
CA CYS A 100 -7.45 -9.21 -8.97
C CYS A 100 -8.81 -9.87 -8.71
N GLN A 101 -8.97 -11.18 -8.93
CA GLN A 101 -10.17 -11.90 -8.49
C GLN A 101 -10.34 -11.88 -6.97
N ILE A 102 -9.26 -12.08 -6.21
CA ILE A 102 -9.25 -11.92 -4.75
C ILE A 102 -9.62 -10.49 -4.35
N ALA A 103 -9.10 -9.49 -5.06
CA ALA A 103 -9.39 -8.07 -4.80
C ALA A 103 -10.87 -7.72 -5.10
N ALA A 104 -11.46 -8.28 -6.15
CA ALA A 104 -12.88 -8.14 -6.46
C ALA A 104 -13.74 -8.70 -5.31
N GLN A 105 -13.48 -9.94 -4.88
CA GLN A 105 -14.17 -10.55 -3.76
C GLN A 105 -13.98 -9.76 -2.46
N PHE A 106 -12.78 -9.23 -2.21
CA PHE A 106 -12.49 -8.36 -1.07
C PHE A 106 -13.34 -7.07 -1.11
N GLY A 107 -13.47 -6.44 -2.28
CA GLY A 107 -14.33 -5.29 -2.50
C GLY A 107 -15.82 -5.63 -2.24
N ASP A 108 -16.28 -6.78 -2.74
CA ASP A 108 -17.67 -7.25 -2.51
C ASP A 108 -17.95 -7.50 -1.01
N TYR A 109 -16.98 -8.01 -0.25
CA TYR A 109 -17.12 -8.15 1.21
C TYR A 109 -17.24 -6.80 1.91
N ILE A 110 -16.44 -5.80 1.51
CA ILE A 110 -16.55 -4.44 2.05
C ILE A 110 -17.96 -3.89 1.77
N LYS A 111 -18.40 -3.93 0.52
CA LYS A 111 -19.73 -3.45 0.11
C LYS A 111 -20.86 -4.09 0.89
N LYS A 112 -20.74 -5.38 1.15
CA LYS A 112 -21.80 -6.16 1.81
C LYS A 112 -21.79 -6.01 3.33
N TYR A 113 -20.63 -6.03 3.98
CA TYR A 113 -20.54 -6.20 5.42
C TYR A 113 -20.07 -4.96 6.18
N CYS A 114 -19.36 -4.03 5.53
CA CYS A 114 -18.89 -2.78 6.16
C CYS A 114 -18.87 -1.58 5.20
N PRO A 115 -20.01 -1.22 4.58
CA PRO A 115 -20.08 -0.11 3.60
C PRO A 115 -19.71 1.26 4.21
N ASP A 116 -19.65 1.37 5.52
CA ASP A 116 -19.30 2.56 6.29
C ASP A 116 -17.85 2.53 6.81
N VAL A 117 -16.99 1.66 6.27
CA VAL A 117 -15.56 1.64 6.54
C VAL A 117 -14.95 3.00 6.24
N LYS A 118 -14.08 3.48 7.12
CA LYS A 118 -13.48 4.81 6.99
C LYS A 118 -12.26 4.82 6.08
N HIS A 119 -11.39 3.81 6.20
CA HIS A 119 -10.21 3.70 5.36
C HIS A 119 -9.74 2.26 5.16
N VAL A 120 -9.26 1.98 3.95
CA VAL A 120 -8.75 0.68 3.52
C VAL A 120 -7.37 0.84 2.90
N VAL A 121 -6.41 0.01 3.30
CA VAL A 121 -5.07 -0.06 2.68
C VAL A 121 -4.88 -1.42 2.04
N VAL A 122 -4.60 -1.45 0.74
CA VAL A 122 -4.32 -2.67 -0.04
C VAL A 122 -2.83 -2.76 -0.31
N ILE A 123 -2.21 -3.91 0.01
CA ILE A 123 -0.75 -4.07 -0.09
C ILE A 123 -0.30 -5.32 -0.86
N PHE A 124 -1.21 -6.16 -1.36
CA PHE A 124 -0.85 -7.34 -2.12
C PHE A 124 -0.74 -7.06 -3.63
N ASN A 125 0.27 -7.66 -4.25
CA ASN A 125 0.66 -7.37 -5.62
C ASN A 125 -0.23 -8.01 -6.69
N PRO A 126 -0.38 -7.32 -7.83
CA PRO A 126 0.08 -5.97 -8.18
C PRO A 126 -0.74 -4.88 -7.47
N ALA A 127 -0.14 -4.22 -6.45
CA ALA A 127 -0.87 -3.43 -5.46
C ALA A 127 -1.78 -2.34 -6.06
N ASP A 128 -1.35 -1.67 -7.13
CA ASP A 128 -2.13 -0.61 -7.75
C ASP A 128 -3.38 -1.16 -8.44
N VAL A 129 -3.25 -2.28 -9.15
CA VAL A 129 -4.37 -2.87 -9.89
C VAL A 129 -5.33 -3.63 -8.97
N THR A 130 -4.81 -4.29 -7.93
CA THR A 130 -5.66 -4.94 -6.92
C THR A 130 -6.43 -3.91 -6.09
N ALA A 131 -5.81 -2.76 -5.74
CA ALA A 131 -6.48 -1.66 -5.08
C ALA A 131 -7.56 -1.02 -5.98
N LEU A 132 -7.26 -0.81 -7.26
CA LEU A 132 -8.24 -0.32 -8.23
C LEU A 132 -9.45 -1.27 -8.33
N THR A 133 -9.18 -2.57 -8.44
CA THR A 133 -10.23 -3.61 -8.50
C THR A 133 -11.10 -3.58 -7.24
N ALA A 134 -10.47 -3.55 -6.07
CA ALA A 134 -11.19 -3.46 -4.79
C ALA A 134 -12.02 -2.18 -4.68
N LEU A 135 -11.52 -1.05 -5.16
CA LEU A 135 -12.25 0.22 -5.17
C LEU A 135 -13.50 0.15 -6.04
N ILE A 136 -13.39 -0.41 -7.25
CA ILE A 136 -14.54 -0.56 -8.18
C ILE A 136 -15.63 -1.41 -7.54
N HIS A 137 -15.28 -2.54 -6.93
CA HIS A 137 -16.23 -3.49 -6.34
C HIS A 137 -16.80 -3.05 -4.99
N SER A 138 -16.04 -2.28 -4.19
CA SER A 138 -16.44 -1.94 -2.82
C SER A 138 -17.50 -0.84 -2.72
N GLY A 139 -17.65 -0.01 -3.75
CA GLY A 139 -18.52 1.17 -3.69
C GLY A 139 -18.01 2.30 -2.79
N LEU A 140 -16.75 2.22 -2.34
CA LEU A 140 -16.12 3.26 -1.53
C LEU A 140 -15.81 4.51 -2.35
N LYS A 141 -15.65 5.62 -1.67
CA LYS A 141 -15.13 6.85 -2.28
C LYS A 141 -13.62 6.70 -2.51
N PRO A 142 -13.05 7.35 -3.54
CA PRO A 142 -11.62 7.30 -3.84
C PRO A 142 -10.71 7.60 -2.65
N GLU A 143 -11.07 8.57 -1.81
CA GLU A 143 -10.29 8.97 -0.65
C GLU A 143 -10.29 7.94 0.51
N GLN A 144 -11.15 6.94 0.46
CA GLN A 144 -11.27 5.90 1.49
C GLN A 144 -10.41 4.65 1.21
N LEU A 145 -9.78 4.54 0.03
CA LEU A 145 -8.98 3.38 -0.32
C LEU A 145 -7.65 3.77 -0.95
N THR A 146 -6.57 3.22 -0.42
CA THR A 146 -5.20 3.47 -0.89
C THR A 146 -4.45 2.15 -1.14
N SER A 147 -3.43 2.20 -2.01
CA SER A 147 -2.42 1.15 -2.11
C SER A 147 -1.10 1.58 -1.45
N LEU A 148 -0.30 0.60 -1.02
CA LEU A 148 1.00 0.86 -0.42
C LEU A 148 2.06 1.12 -1.50
N ALA A 149 2.56 2.36 -1.56
CA ALA A 149 3.68 2.76 -2.41
C ALA A 149 4.84 3.42 -1.62
N ALA A 150 4.59 3.87 -0.40
CA ALA A 150 5.55 4.59 0.46
C ALA A 150 6.89 3.88 0.64
N LEU A 151 6.88 2.55 0.62
CA LEU A 151 8.05 1.70 0.74
C LEU A 151 9.15 2.04 -0.29
N ASP A 152 8.77 2.41 -1.50
CA ASP A 152 9.72 2.72 -2.57
C ASP A 152 10.43 4.05 -2.31
N SER A 153 9.70 5.04 -1.80
CA SER A 153 10.27 6.32 -1.35
C SER A 153 11.23 6.14 -0.16
N THR A 154 10.89 5.29 0.81
CA THR A 154 11.78 5.01 1.94
C THR A 154 13.04 4.24 1.52
N ARG A 155 12.99 3.46 0.44
CA ARG A 155 14.19 2.84 -0.17
C ARG A 155 15.09 3.90 -0.79
N LEU A 156 14.55 4.86 -1.52
CA LEU A 156 15.31 5.98 -2.07
C LEU A 156 15.98 6.78 -0.96
N GLN A 157 15.22 7.14 0.09
CA GLN A 157 15.77 7.82 1.27
C GLN A 157 16.93 7.03 1.90
N SER A 158 16.75 5.72 2.09
CA SER A 158 17.77 4.86 2.69
C SER A 158 19.03 4.76 1.84
N ASN A 159 18.89 4.66 0.52
CA ASN A 159 20.03 4.59 -0.40
C ASN A 159 20.82 5.90 -0.40
N LEU A 160 20.14 7.04 -0.41
CA LEU A 160 20.78 8.36 -0.31
C LEU A 160 21.42 8.57 1.06
N ALA A 161 20.75 8.19 2.14
CA ALA A 161 21.31 8.29 3.49
C ALA A 161 22.61 7.51 3.66
N LYS A 162 22.67 6.29 3.10
CA LYS A 162 23.89 5.45 3.09
C LYS A 162 24.99 6.09 2.26
N GLU A 163 24.67 6.63 1.10
CA GLU A 163 25.65 7.29 0.21
C GLU A 163 26.35 8.48 0.89
N PHE A 164 25.57 9.29 1.62
CA PHE A 164 26.09 10.48 2.29
C PHE A 164 26.52 10.23 3.76
N GLY A 165 26.35 9.00 4.28
CA GLY A 165 26.72 8.68 5.66
C GLY A 165 25.89 9.45 6.71
N VAL A 166 24.62 9.76 6.41
CA VAL A 166 23.73 10.53 7.29
C VAL A 166 22.56 9.68 7.77
N PRO A 167 21.87 10.05 8.88
CA PRO A 167 20.62 9.42 9.25
C PRO A 167 19.57 9.55 8.14
N GLN A 168 18.68 8.55 7.98
CA GLN A 168 17.62 8.60 6.98
C GLN A 168 16.71 9.82 7.14
N SER A 169 16.50 10.30 8.37
CA SER A 169 15.73 11.51 8.67
C SER A 169 16.33 12.81 8.12
N ALA A 170 17.63 12.81 7.81
CA ALA A 170 18.29 13.94 7.16
C ALA A 170 17.98 14.06 5.66
N VAL A 171 17.41 13.01 5.06
CA VAL A 171 17.03 12.96 3.65
C VAL A 171 15.55 13.31 3.52
N THR A 172 15.26 14.44 2.88
CA THR A 172 13.88 14.90 2.65
C THR A 172 13.61 15.06 1.15
N GLY A 173 12.33 15.01 0.73
CA GLY A 173 11.94 15.19 -0.67
C GLY A 173 12.31 14.02 -1.59
N ALA A 174 12.75 12.88 -1.06
CA ALA A 174 13.05 11.68 -1.82
C ALA A 174 11.76 10.87 -2.04
N HIS A 175 11.21 10.93 -3.24
CA HIS A 175 9.92 10.32 -3.54
C HIS A 175 9.95 9.46 -4.79
N THR A 176 9.03 8.50 -4.82
CA THR A 176 8.72 7.70 -6.01
C THR A 176 7.23 7.81 -6.30
N TYR A 177 6.87 7.95 -7.56
CA TYR A 177 5.48 8.07 -7.99
C TYR A 177 5.17 7.07 -9.10
N GLY A 178 3.90 6.98 -9.48
CA GLY A 178 3.45 6.04 -10.50
C GLY A 178 3.11 4.66 -9.95
N GLY A 179 3.36 3.60 -10.72
CA GLY A 179 3.11 2.22 -10.32
C GLY A 179 4.16 1.69 -9.37
N HIS A 180 3.74 0.87 -8.39
CA HIS A 180 4.64 0.13 -7.52
C HIS A 180 5.40 -0.95 -8.29
N GLY A 181 6.72 -1.00 -8.16
CA GLY A 181 7.60 -1.99 -8.79
C GLY A 181 8.57 -1.39 -9.82
N GLU A 182 8.92 -2.17 -10.85
CA GLU A 182 9.95 -1.80 -11.82
C GLU A 182 9.62 -0.53 -12.63
N GLN A 183 8.34 -0.14 -12.68
CA GLN A 183 7.85 1.01 -13.46
C GLN A 183 7.68 2.27 -12.62
N MET A 184 8.16 2.27 -11.37
CA MET A 184 8.11 3.48 -10.54
C MET A 184 8.94 4.62 -11.15
N ALA A 185 8.42 5.84 -11.06
CA ALA A 185 9.15 7.06 -11.41
C ALA A 185 9.87 7.61 -10.18
N VAL A 186 11.20 7.68 -10.24
CA VAL A 186 12.03 8.18 -9.13
C VAL A 186 12.21 9.68 -9.26
N PHE A 187 11.72 10.44 -8.27
CA PHE A 187 11.81 11.88 -8.18
C PHE A 187 12.88 12.27 -7.16
N ALA A 188 13.98 12.80 -7.65
CA ALA A 188 15.14 13.19 -6.83
C ALA A 188 15.48 14.70 -6.93
N SER A 189 14.84 15.43 -7.84
CA SER A 189 15.13 16.86 -8.08
C SER A 189 14.85 17.76 -6.86
N GLN A 190 13.94 17.32 -5.98
CA GLN A 190 13.59 18.07 -4.77
C GLN A 190 14.24 17.52 -3.49
N VAL A 191 15.14 16.54 -3.63
CA VAL A 191 15.83 15.94 -2.48
C VAL A 191 16.74 16.96 -1.82
N LYS A 192 16.72 16.95 -0.49
CA LYS A 192 17.66 17.67 0.34
C LYS A 192 18.32 16.71 1.34
N ILE A 193 19.62 16.91 1.56
CA ILE A 193 20.42 16.22 2.56
C ILE A 193 20.84 17.25 3.61
N ASP A 194 20.41 17.06 4.85
CA ASP A 194 20.61 18.07 5.93
C ASP A 194 20.20 19.50 5.49
N GLY A 195 19.08 19.60 4.75
CA GLY A 195 18.54 20.86 4.24
C GLY A 195 19.22 21.41 2.98
N LYS A 196 20.35 20.83 2.52
CA LYS A 196 21.03 21.26 1.28
C LYS A 196 20.46 20.50 0.06
N PRO A 197 20.18 21.16 -1.06
CA PRO A 197 19.74 20.50 -2.28
C PRO A 197 20.72 19.42 -2.74
N LEU A 198 20.21 18.27 -3.19
CA LEU A 198 21.02 17.16 -3.69
C LEU A 198 21.90 17.58 -4.87
N SER A 199 21.44 18.51 -5.69
CA SER A 199 22.19 19.08 -6.82
C SER A 199 23.48 19.80 -6.40
N GLU A 200 23.59 20.23 -5.14
CA GLU A 200 24.75 20.91 -4.58
C GLU A 200 25.70 19.95 -3.84
N MET A 201 25.34 18.68 -3.73
CA MET A 201 26.09 17.68 -2.94
C MET A 201 27.21 16.99 -3.73
N GLY A 202 27.41 17.32 -5.01
CA GLY A 202 28.50 16.77 -5.83
C GLY A 202 28.31 15.29 -6.22
N LEU A 203 27.06 14.78 -6.17
CA LEU A 203 26.76 13.42 -6.59
C LEU A 203 26.89 13.30 -8.11
N SER A 204 27.68 12.32 -8.60
CA SER A 204 27.82 12.10 -10.04
C SER A 204 26.54 11.53 -10.67
N ALA A 205 26.36 11.73 -11.97
CA ALA A 205 25.22 11.19 -12.71
C ALA A 205 25.19 9.65 -12.67
N GLU A 206 26.37 9.03 -12.77
CA GLU A 206 26.51 7.57 -12.68
C GLU A 206 26.08 7.03 -11.32
N LYS A 207 26.50 7.70 -10.24
CA LYS A 207 26.12 7.31 -8.88
C LYS A 207 24.62 7.53 -8.64
N MET A 208 24.04 8.59 -9.16
CA MET A 208 22.60 8.82 -9.09
C MET A 208 21.82 7.74 -9.87
N ALA A 209 22.31 7.30 -11.03
CA ALA A 209 21.73 6.21 -11.79
C ALA A 209 21.78 4.89 -11.01
N GLU A 210 22.92 4.59 -10.35
CA GLU A 210 23.04 3.44 -9.47
C GLU A 210 22.04 3.48 -8.31
N ILE A 211 21.87 4.62 -7.64
CA ILE A 211 20.91 4.81 -6.56
C ILE A 211 19.48 4.60 -7.04
N LYS A 212 19.11 5.16 -8.18
CA LYS A 212 17.80 4.95 -8.82
C LYS A 212 17.56 3.45 -9.07
N GLN A 213 18.53 2.76 -9.66
CA GLN A 213 18.43 1.33 -9.95
C GLN A 213 18.30 0.49 -8.68
N ASN A 214 19.09 0.76 -7.64
CA ASN A 214 19.03 0.09 -6.35
C ASN A 214 17.68 0.33 -5.65
N THR A 215 17.06 1.48 -5.85
CA THR A 215 15.72 1.79 -5.34
C THR A 215 14.67 0.92 -6.03
N ILE A 216 14.68 0.87 -7.35
CA ILE A 216 13.76 0.06 -8.17
C ILE A 216 13.90 -1.41 -7.85
N GLN A 217 15.13 -1.90 -7.71
CA GLN A 217 15.44 -3.31 -7.44
C GLN A 217 15.43 -3.69 -5.95
N GLY A 218 15.10 -2.76 -5.05
CA GLY A 218 15.17 -2.99 -3.60
C GLY A 218 14.36 -4.19 -3.11
N GLY A 219 13.24 -4.51 -3.76
CA GLY A 219 12.45 -5.71 -3.46
C GLY A 219 13.19 -7.00 -3.79
N SER A 220 13.73 -7.12 -5.00
CA SER A 220 14.49 -8.30 -5.44
C SER A 220 15.81 -8.46 -4.69
N ALA A 221 16.47 -7.37 -4.33
CA ALA A 221 17.66 -7.38 -3.49
C ALA A 221 17.38 -7.99 -2.10
N ASN A 222 16.28 -7.60 -1.46
CA ASN A 222 15.87 -8.16 -0.18
C ASN A 222 15.54 -9.67 -0.28
N ILE A 223 14.92 -10.11 -1.39
CA ILE A 223 14.67 -11.54 -1.60
C ILE A 223 15.98 -12.32 -1.69
N LYS A 224 16.99 -11.80 -2.41
CA LYS A 224 18.32 -12.44 -2.51
C LYS A 224 19.00 -12.55 -1.14
N LEU A 225 18.87 -11.52 -0.29
CA LEU A 225 19.51 -11.52 1.04
C LEU A 225 18.77 -12.39 2.07
N ARG A 226 17.44 -12.45 2.02
CA ARG A 226 16.62 -13.08 3.06
C ARG A 226 15.96 -14.39 2.65
N GLY A 227 16.04 -14.78 1.37
CA GLY A 227 15.33 -15.94 0.81
C GLY A 227 13.80 -15.75 0.72
N ARG A 228 13.29 -14.52 0.96
CA ARG A 228 11.85 -14.20 0.97
C ARG A 228 11.59 -12.71 0.76
N SER A 229 10.37 -12.37 0.38
CA SER A 229 9.91 -10.98 0.23
C SER A 229 9.99 -10.20 1.53
N SER A 230 10.11 -8.87 1.41
CA SER A 230 10.01 -7.95 2.56
C SER A 230 8.65 -8.07 3.22
N PHE A 231 8.61 -8.01 4.56
CA PHE A 231 7.37 -8.04 5.33
C PHE A 231 7.33 -6.97 6.43
N GLN A 232 8.46 -6.62 7.05
CA GLN A 232 8.52 -5.62 8.12
C GLN A 232 8.23 -4.21 7.59
N SER A 233 8.92 -3.78 6.54
CA SER A 233 8.74 -2.42 5.99
C SER A 233 7.36 -2.20 5.34
N PRO A 234 6.78 -3.13 4.56
CA PRO A 234 5.41 -2.96 4.09
C PRO A 234 4.39 -2.96 5.22
N ALA A 235 4.53 -3.83 6.24
CA ALA A 235 3.65 -3.85 7.40
C ALA A 235 3.69 -2.53 8.17
N TYR A 236 4.89 -2.02 8.48
CA TYR A 236 5.07 -0.77 9.19
C TYR A 236 4.43 0.42 8.46
N ASN A 237 4.74 0.58 7.15
CA ASN A 237 4.20 1.70 6.39
C ASN A 237 2.67 1.62 6.24
N ALA A 238 2.09 0.44 6.00
CA ALA A 238 0.64 0.27 5.92
C ALA A 238 -0.06 0.60 7.25
N VAL A 239 0.52 0.22 8.38
CA VAL A 239 0.00 0.56 9.71
C VAL A 239 0.10 2.07 9.97
N LYS A 240 1.17 2.73 9.53
CA LYS A 240 1.30 4.20 9.63
C LYS A 240 0.27 4.94 8.77
N MET A 241 -0.12 4.40 7.61
CA MET A 241 -1.21 4.95 6.80
C MET A 241 -2.55 4.86 7.54
N ILE A 242 -2.85 3.71 8.17
CA ILE A 242 -4.06 3.54 8.98
C ILE A 242 -4.03 4.39 10.25
N GLU A 243 -2.89 4.51 10.92
CA GLU A 243 -2.73 5.42 12.08
C GLU A 243 -3.15 6.85 11.74
N ALA A 244 -2.71 7.36 10.59
CA ALA A 244 -3.10 8.68 10.11
C ALA A 244 -4.61 8.78 9.85
N ALA A 245 -5.19 7.79 9.17
CA ALA A 245 -6.64 7.73 8.94
C ALA A 245 -7.46 7.62 10.23
N MET A 246 -6.91 7.04 11.29
CA MET A 246 -7.51 6.98 12.63
C MET A 246 -7.39 8.31 13.42
N GLY A 247 -6.78 9.35 12.85
CA GLY A 247 -6.59 10.65 13.50
C GLY A 247 -5.26 10.81 14.23
N GLY A 248 -4.28 9.95 13.94
CA GLY A 248 -2.89 10.14 14.32
C GLY A 248 -2.20 11.23 13.49
N ALA A 249 -0.87 11.29 13.56
CA ALA A 249 -0.11 12.23 12.74
C ALA A 249 -0.36 11.97 11.24
N PRO A 250 -0.55 13.01 10.41
CA PRO A 250 -0.77 12.84 8.97
C PRO A 250 0.38 12.06 8.32
N PHE A 251 0.01 11.16 7.40
CA PHE A 251 0.98 10.40 6.60
C PHE A 251 1.19 11.10 5.27
N THR A 252 2.41 11.52 4.99
CA THR A 252 2.76 12.37 3.83
C THR A 252 3.71 11.72 2.84
N LEU A 253 4.09 10.45 3.04
CA LEU A 253 4.81 9.70 2.01
C LEU A 253 3.85 9.32 0.87
N PRO A 254 4.34 9.17 -0.36
CA PRO A 254 3.53 8.79 -1.50
C PRO A 254 2.73 7.50 -1.24
N ALA A 255 1.45 7.55 -1.51
CA ALA A 255 0.57 6.39 -1.49
C ALA A 255 -0.15 6.25 -2.83
N GLY A 256 -0.48 5.02 -3.21
CA GLY A 256 -1.34 4.79 -4.35
C GLY A 256 -2.75 5.26 -4.03
N THR A 257 -3.28 6.14 -4.87
CA THR A 257 -4.62 6.72 -4.79
C THR A 257 -5.30 6.66 -6.15
N TYR A 258 -6.62 6.70 -6.17
CA TYR A 258 -7.35 6.76 -7.44
C TYR A 258 -7.16 8.14 -8.07
N VAL A 259 -6.65 8.12 -9.30
CA VAL A 259 -6.39 9.33 -10.08
C VAL A 259 -7.30 9.35 -11.30
N ASN A 260 -8.09 10.41 -11.39
CA ASN A 260 -8.97 10.67 -12.54
C ASN A 260 -9.05 12.19 -12.76
N ASN A 261 -8.13 12.71 -13.57
CA ASN A 261 -8.04 14.13 -13.92
C ASN A 261 -7.75 14.30 -15.43
N GLU A 262 -7.51 15.52 -15.87
CA GLU A 262 -7.28 15.82 -17.29
C GLU A 262 -6.06 15.07 -17.88
N LYS A 263 -5.01 14.83 -17.08
CA LYS A 263 -3.77 14.20 -17.54
C LYS A 263 -3.75 12.69 -17.33
N TYR A 264 -4.16 12.22 -16.16
CA TYR A 264 -4.13 10.82 -15.76
C TYR A 264 -5.54 10.35 -15.41
N GLN A 265 -6.03 9.29 -16.04
CA GLN A 265 -7.43 8.89 -15.94
C GLN A 265 -7.59 7.43 -15.52
N ASN A 266 -8.48 7.23 -14.55
CA ASN A 266 -9.00 5.90 -14.21
C ASN A 266 -7.93 4.87 -13.85
N VAL A 267 -6.98 5.24 -13.00
CA VAL A 267 -5.94 4.36 -12.47
C VAL A 267 -5.75 4.59 -10.98
N MET A 268 -5.25 3.56 -10.30
CA MET A 268 -4.63 3.69 -9.00
C MET A 268 -3.13 3.88 -9.21
N MET A 269 -2.54 4.93 -8.67
CA MET A 269 -1.10 5.17 -8.78
C MET A 269 -0.57 6.00 -7.61
N ALA A 270 0.71 5.83 -7.29
CA ALA A 270 1.36 6.64 -6.27
C ALA A 270 1.50 8.10 -6.70
N MET A 271 1.05 8.99 -5.83
CA MET A 271 1.08 10.44 -6.00
C MET A 271 1.63 11.11 -4.73
N PRO A 272 2.00 12.39 -4.76
CA PRO A 272 2.15 13.18 -3.54
C PRO A 272 0.82 13.19 -2.78
N THR A 273 0.75 12.49 -1.65
CA THR A 273 -0.48 12.31 -0.88
C THR A 273 -0.34 12.82 0.55
N THR A 274 -1.47 13.18 1.13
CA THR A 274 -1.65 13.31 2.57
C THR A 274 -2.81 12.41 2.97
N ILE A 275 -2.57 11.51 3.91
CA ILE A 275 -3.61 10.70 4.55
C ILE A 275 -3.82 11.25 5.96
N ASP A 276 -5.06 11.53 6.31
CA ASP A 276 -5.49 11.95 7.63
C ASP A 276 -6.90 11.40 7.95
N ALA A 277 -7.53 11.86 9.02
CA ALA A 277 -8.86 11.41 9.41
C ALA A 277 -9.98 11.73 8.38
N THR A 278 -9.70 12.55 7.38
CA THR A 278 -10.65 12.88 6.30
C THR A 278 -10.48 12.00 5.06
N GLY A 279 -9.42 11.19 5.03
CA GLY A 279 -9.10 10.27 3.94
C GLY A 279 -7.76 10.58 3.27
N CYS A 280 -7.60 10.11 2.04
CA CYS A 280 -6.41 10.32 1.22
C CYS A 280 -6.64 11.43 0.19
N HIS A 281 -5.79 12.44 0.22
CA HIS A 281 -5.81 13.57 -0.71
C HIS A 281 -4.50 13.64 -1.48
N TYR A 282 -4.54 13.92 -2.77
CA TYR A 282 -3.34 14.02 -3.59
C TYR A 282 -3.23 15.36 -4.31
N VAL A 283 -2.00 15.71 -4.66
CA VAL A 283 -1.68 16.81 -5.56
C VAL A 283 -0.84 16.30 -6.73
N MET A 284 -0.79 17.07 -7.82
CA MET A 284 0.08 16.73 -8.95
C MET A 284 1.56 16.90 -8.57
N PRO A 285 2.42 15.92 -8.89
CA PRO A 285 3.83 16.01 -8.58
C PRO A 285 4.51 17.11 -9.40
N GLN A 286 5.49 17.75 -8.79
CA GLN A 286 6.40 18.68 -9.46
C GLN A 286 7.75 18.01 -9.60
N GLY A 287 8.40 18.17 -10.75
CA GLY A 287 9.69 17.57 -11.04
C GLY A 287 10.27 18.09 -12.36
N THR A 288 11.43 17.55 -12.73
CA THR A 288 12.05 17.83 -14.02
C THR A 288 11.23 17.21 -15.17
N ALA A 289 11.49 17.66 -16.39
CA ALA A 289 10.86 17.08 -17.58
C ALA A 289 11.13 15.55 -17.69
N GLU A 290 12.34 15.10 -17.30
CA GLU A 290 12.70 13.68 -17.27
C GLU A 290 11.88 12.90 -16.23
N GLU A 291 11.73 13.43 -15.02
CA GLU A 291 10.94 12.81 -13.95
C GLU A 291 9.46 12.71 -14.32
N LEU A 292 8.93 13.78 -14.92
CA LEU A 292 7.54 13.78 -15.41
C LEU A 292 7.33 12.81 -16.57
N ALA A 293 8.29 12.71 -17.50
CA ALA A 293 8.23 11.72 -18.58
C ALA A 293 8.29 10.27 -18.03
N ALA A 294 9.08 10.01 -16.99
CA ALA A 294 9.10 8.73 -16.31
C ALA A 294 7.74 8.41 -15.66
N LEU A 295 7.08 9.40 -15.07
CA LEU A 295 5.73 9.24 -14.52
C LEU A 295 4.70 8.96 -15.62
N ASP A 296 4.79 9.63 -16.77
CA ASP A 296 3.92 9.39 -17.93
C ASP A 296 4.08 7.96 -18.46
N ALA A 297 5.32 7.44 -18.51
CA ALA A 297 5.60 6.06 -18.88
C ALA A 297 5.03 5.05 -17.87
N SER A 298 5.15 5.36 -16.57
CA SER A 298 4.56 4.57 -15.49
C SER A 298 3.03 4.51 -15.58
N TYR A 299 2.39 5.65 -15.81
CA TYR A 299 0.95 5.74 -16.06
C TYR A 299 0.51 4.90 -17.26
N ALA A 300 1.24 4.99 -18.38
CA ALA A 300 0.94 4.18 -19.56
C ALA A 300 1.01 2.67 -19.28
N HIS A 301 1.95 2.25 -18.43
CA HIS A 301 2.01 0.84 -17.97
C HIS A 301 0.79 0.46 -17.12
N LEU A 302 0.39 1.31 -16.17
CA LEU A 302 -0.80 1.06 -15.35
C LEU A 302 -2.08 0.99 -16.19
N CYS A 303 -2.21 1.81 -17.23
CA CYS A 303 -3.32 1.73 -18.18
C CYS A 303 -3.39 0.37 -18.85
N LYS A 304 -2.24 -0.18 -19.29
CA LYS A 304 -2.20 -1.54 -19.88
C LYS A 304 -2.68 -2.60 -18.90
N MET A 305 -2.23 -2.54 -17.65
CA MET A 305 -2.66 -3.49 -16.62
C MET A 305 -4.16 -3.34 -16.30
N ARG A 306 -4.67 -2.12 -16.23
CA ARG A 306 -6.12 -1.85 -16.09
C ARG A 306 -6.90 -2.46 -17.25
N ASP A 307 -6.47 -2.22 -18.48
CA ASP A 307 -7.15 -2.72 -19.69
C ASP A 307 -7.10 -4.25 -19.75
N GLU A 308 -6.04 -4.87 -19.23
CA GLU A 308 -5.91 -6.32 -19.10
C GLU A 308 -6.95 -6.91 -18.15
N ILE A 309 -7.17 -6.33 -16.96
CA ILE A 309 -8.22 -6.82 -16.04
C ILE A 309 -9.64 -6.57 -16.55
N VAL A 310 -9.85 -5.55 -17.38
CA VAL A 310 -11.11 -5.35 -18.14
C VAL A 310 -11.29 -6.46 -19.16
N ALA A 311 -10.25 -6.76 -19.96
CA ALA A 311 -10.29 -7.81 -20.96
C ALA A 311 -10.52 -9.21 -20.36
N LEU A 312 -9.99 -9.45 -19.15
CA LEU A 312 -10.21 -10.68 -18.37
C LEU A 312 -11.60 -10.75 -17.73
N GLY A 313 -12.42 -9.70 -17.85
CA GLY A 313 -13.76 -9.63 -17.25
C GLY A 313 -13.79 -9.59 -15.74
N ILE A 314 -12.69 -9.19 -15.09
CA ILE A 314 -12.60 -9.06 -13.63
C ILE A 314 -13.29 -7.77 -13.18
N VAL A 315 -13.15 -6.70 -13.96
CA VAL A 315 -13.88 -5.44 -13.80
C VAL A 315 -14.60 -5.12 -15.10
N PRO A 316 -15.72 -4.39 -15.07
CA PRO A 316 -16.41 -3.98 -16.30
C PRO A 316 -15.57 -2.99 -17.13
N ALA A 317 -16.06 -2.65 -18.32
CA ALA A 317 -15.46 -1.58 -19.12
C ALA A 317 -15.45 -0.26 -18.33
N VAL A 318 -14.42 0.56 -18.52
CA VAL A 318 -14.21 1.81 -17.75
C VAL A 318 -15.46 2.71 -17.74
N ALA A 319 -16.18 2.80 -18.85
CA ALA A 319 -17.40 3.57 -18.97
C ALA A 319 -18.56 3.08 -18.06
N ASP A 320 -18.47 1.85 -17.60
CA ASP A 320 -19.50 1.19 -16.80
C ASP A 320 -19.17 1.14 -15.30
N TRP A 321 -17.97 1.56 -14.88
CA TRP A 321 -17.55 1.49 -13.48
C TRP A 321 -18.52 2.17 -12.50
N LYS A 322 -19.16 3.27 -12.93
CA LYS A 322 -20.15 3.96 -12.12
C LYS A 322 -21.40 3.13 -11.80
N LYS A 323 -21.62 2.02 -12.51
CA LYS A 323 -22.71 1.07 -12.18
C LYS A 323 -22.38 0.27 -10.94
N ASP A 324 -21.09 -0.06 -10.74
CA ASP A 324 -20.62 -0.83 -9.60
C ASP A 324 -20.24 0.07 -8.42
N ASN A 325 -19.62 1.23 -8.72
CA ASN A 325 -19.25 2.25 -7.75
C ASN A 325 -19.61 3.65 -8.28
N ALA A 326 -20.70 4.20 -7.77
CA ALA A 326 -21.21 5.51 -8.19
C ALA A 326 -20.28 6.69 -7.82
N ASN A 327 -19.24 6.47 -7.03
CA ASN A 327 -18.29 7.49 -6.59
C ASN A 327 -17.09 7.68 -7.56
N LEU A 328 -16.99 6.87 -8.62
CA LEU A 328 -15.93 6.94 -9.62
C LEU A 328 -16.25 7.89 -10.79
#